data_aff0e76811b9c93728d599d8274c99e3
#
_entry.id   aff0e76811b9c93728d599d8274c99e3
#
_cell.length_a   1.000
_cell.length_b   1.000
_cell.length_c   1.000
_cell.angle_alpha   90.00
_cell.angle_beta   90.00
_cell.angle_gamma   90.00
#
_symmetry.space_group_name_H-M   'P 1'
#
loop_
_entity.id
_entity.type
_entity.pdbx_description
1 polymer ?
#
loop_
_entity_poly.entity_id
_entity_poly.type
_entity_poly.pdbx_seq_one_letter_code
_entity_poly.pdbx_strand_id
1 'polypeptide(L)'
;MHGWIILDKPLGLGSTQGVGAVKRALRDGGYPKRKVGHGGTLDPLATGVLPIAIGEATKLAGRMLDSDKVYDFTIRFGAQTDTLDAEGAVIATSDMRPTLAQVEAVLPHFTGAISQVPPAYSALKVDGERAYDLARAGEDVVLATRDVTVFFLHSSPIGGGGAPSATEGACHAGQHLWLAPSTSFAGPVAPVSPV
;
A
#
# COMPACT_ATOMS: atom_id res chain seq x y z
N MET A 1 -10.82 -17.17 -23.63
CA MET A 1 -10.77 -17.18 -22.18
C MET A 1 -11.02 -15.76 -21.66
N HIS A 2 -11.94 -15.61 -20.71
CA HIS A 2 -12.24 -14.37 -19.99
C HIS A 2 -12.47 -14.74 -18.53
N GLY A 3 -12.00 -13.95 -17.58
CA GLY A 3 -12.18 -14.24 -16.16
C GLY A 3 -11.15 -13.55 -15.26
N TRP A 4 -11.08 -14.00 -14.03
CA TRP A 4 -10.19 -13.50 -13.01
C TRP A 4 -9.24 -14.60 -12.53
N ILE A 5 -8.01 -14.19 -12.25
CA ILE A 5 -7.05 -14.96 -11.45
C ILE A 5 -6.85 -14.17 -10.17
N ILE A 6 -7.02 -14.84 -9.04
CA ILE A 6 -6.68 -14.29 -7.73
C ILE A 6 -5.26 -14.76 -7.43
N LEU A 7 -4.33 -13.83 -7.54
CA LEU A 7 -2.92 -14.09 -7.25
C LEU A 7 -2.63 -13.71 -5.80
N ASP A 8 -2.19 -14.69 -5.03
CA ASP A 8 -1.51 -14.39 -3.76
C ASP A 8 -0.09 -13.90 -4.10
N LYS A 9 0.06 -12.57 -4.06
CA LYS A 9 1.28 -11.91 -4.52
C LYS A 9 2.39 -12.08 -3.48
N PRO A 10 3.50 -12.74 -3.82
CA PRO A 10 4.62 -12.87 -2.90
C PRO A 10 5.37 -11.54 -2.73
N LEU A 11 6.15 -11.47 -1.67
CA LEU A 11 7.10 -10.39 -1.42
C LEU A 11 8.10 -10.28 -2.59
N GLY A 12 8.49 -9.07 -2.93
CA GLY A 12 9.46 -8.76 -3.98
C GLY A 12 8.89 -8.74 -5.40
N LEU A 13 7.64 -9.21 -5.62
CA LEU A 13 7.00 -9.18 -6.92
C LEU A 13 6.21 -7.88 -7.11
N GLY A 14 6.49 -7.11 -8.16
CA GLY A 14 5.64 -5.98 -8.55
C GLY A 14 4.34 -6.42 -9.24
N SER A 15 3.24 -5.69 -9.06
CA SER A 15 1.94 -6.01 -9.64
C SER A 15 1.97 -6.14 -11.17
N THR A 16 2.72 -5.28 -11.86
CA THR A 16 2.93 -5.37 -13.31
C THR A 16 3.67 -6.64 -13.72
N GLN A 17 4.62 -7.10 -12.90
CA GLN A 17 5.34 -8.36 -13.14
C GLN A 17 4.40 -9.56 -13.00
N GLY A 18 3.45 -9.53 -12.04
CA GLY A 18 2.39 -10.53 -11.91
C GLY A 18 1.53 -10.63 -13.16
N VAL A 19 1.09 -9.48 -13.71
CA VAL A 19 0.39 -9.41 -15.00
C VAL A 19 1.24 -10.00 -16.13
N GLY A 20 2.54 -9.69 -16.16
CA GLY A 20 3.49 -10.24 -17.13
C GLY A 20 3.61 -11.77 -17.05
N ALA A 21 3.64 -12.32 -15.84
CA ALA A 21 3.68 -13.76 -15.63
C ALA A 21 2.42 -14.45 -16.16
N VAL A 22 1.24 -13.89 -15.90
CA VAL A 22 -0.03 -14.41 -16.43
C VAL A 22 -0.05 -14.34 -17.96
N LYS A 23 0.40 -13.25 -18.57
CA LYS A 23 0.49 -13.14 -20.03
C LYS A 23 1.42 -14.20 -20.63
N ARG A 24 2.56 -14.48 -19.98
CA ARG A 24 3.47 -15.55 -20.43
C ARG A 24 2.80 -16.91 -20.33
N ALA A 25 2.21 -17.23 -19.18
CA ALA A 25 1.54 -18.52 -18.97
C ALA A 25 0.42 -18.77 -19.99
N LEU A 26 -0.38 -17.76 -20.31
CA LEU A 26 -1.42 -17.85 -21.36
C LEU A 26 -0.83 -18.14 -22.74
N ARG A 27 0.25 -17.45 -23.10
CA ARG A 27 0.94 -17.65 -24.38
C ARG A 27 1.54 -19.06 -24.46
N ASP A 28 2.24 -19.47 -23.42
CA ASP A 28 2.94 -20.76 -23.37
C ASP A 28 1.94 -21.94 -23.33
N GLY A 29 0.72 -21.71 -22.79
CA GLY A 29 -0.40 -22.63 -22.84
C GLY A 29 -1.18 -22.61 -24.17
N GLY A 30 -0.73 -21.89 -25.19
CA GLY A 30 -1.36 -21.85 -26.51
C GLY A 30 -2.68 -21.06 -26.57
N TYR A 31 -2.99 -20.27 -25.56
CA TYR A 31 -4.21 -19.46 -25.56
C TYR A 31 -4.09 -18.24 -26.48
N PRO A 32 -5.16 -17.83 -27.18
CA PRO A 32 -5.18 -16.62 -27.97
C PRO A 32 -4.83 -15.39 -27.13
N LYS A 33 -4.09 -14.44 -27.73
CA LYS A 33 -3.72 -13.18 -27.08
C LYS A 33 -4.97 -12.46 -26.54
N ARG A 34 -4.95 -12.10 -25.26
CA ARG A 34 -6.01 -11.39 -24.55
C ARG A 34 -5.44 -10.20 -23.80
N LYS A 35 -6.28 -9.18 -23.58
CA LYS A 35 -5.95 -8.11 -22.64
C LYS A 35 -5.85 -8.70 -21.24
N VAL A 36 -4.82 -8.32 -20.47
CA VAL A 36 -4.63 -8.72 -19.07
C VAL A 36 -4.25 -7.48 -18.28
N GLY A 37 -4.88 -7.27 -17.15
CA GLY A 37 -4.62 -6.16 -16.23
C GLY A 37 -4.93 -6.57 -14.80
N HIS A 38 -4.51 -5.78 -13.83
CA HIS A 38 -4.83 -6.00 -12.41
C HIS A 38 -5.91 -5.02 -11.93
N GLY A 39 -6.66 -5.42 -10.91
CA GLY A 39 -7.73 -4.64 -10.26
C GLY A 39 -7.27 -3.99 -8.95
N GLY A 40 -6.00 -3.64 -8.83
CA GLY A 40 -5.39 -2.97 -7.69
C GLY A 40 -3.88 -2.97 -7.87
N THR A 41 -3.17 -2.18 -7.09
CA THR A 41 -1.71 -2.17 -7.07
C THR A 41 -1.23 -2.54 -5.68
N LEU A 42 -0.32 -3.51 -5.63
CA LEU A 42 0.46 -3.83 -4.44
C LEU A 42 1.93 -3.56 -4.77
N ASP A 43 2.59 -2.85 -3.88
CA ASP A 43 4.03 -2.56 -4.00
C ASP A 43 4.87 -3.84 -3.88
N PRO A 44 6.13 -3.84 -4.33
CA PRO A 44 7.00 -5.01 -4.21
C PRO A 44 7.12 -5.51 -2.76
N LEU A 45 7.18 -4.62 -1.77
CA LEU A 45 7.24 -4.97 -0.34
C LEU A 45 5.91 -5.47 0.23
N ALA A 46 4.79 -5.27 -0.45
CA ALA A 46 3.50 -5.78 0.00
C ALA A 46 3.24 -7.20 -0.51
N THR A 47 2.68 -8.04 0.34
CA THR A 47 2.09 -9.35 -0.03
C THR A 47 0.58 -9.25 -0.05
N GLY A 48 -0.11 -10.25 -0.57
CA GLY A 48 -1.56 -10.36 -0.48
C GLY A 48 -2.28 -10.51 -1.81
N VAL A 49 -3.58 -10.29 -1.78
CA VAL A 49 -4.50 -10.59 -2.88
C VAL A 49 -4.37 -9.57 -4.00
N LEU A 50 -3.94 -10.03 -5.18
CA LEU A 50 -3.89 -9.24 -6.41
C LEU A 50 -4.86 -9.85 -7.45
N PRO A 51 -6.04 -9.24 -7.69
CA PRO A 51 -6.96 -9.70 -8.72
C PRO A 51 -6.44 -9.34 -10.11
N ILE A 52 -6.23 -10.34 -10.96
CA ILE A 52 -5.78 -10.18 -12.34
C ILE A 52 -6.93 -10.55 -13.28
N ALA A 53 -7.36 -9.58 -14.08
CA ALA A 53 -8.45 -9.72 -15.05
C ALA A 53 -7.90 -10.12 -16.42
N ILE A 54 -8.60 -11.02 -17.11
CA ILE A 54 -8.29 -11.51 -18.45
C ILE A 54 -9.45 -11.23 -19.41
N GLY A 55 -9.15 -10.68 -20.57
CA GLY A 55 -10.13 -10.43 -21.62
C GLY A 55 -11.21 -9.44 -21.19
N GLU A 56 -12.50 -9.80 -21.32
CA GLU A 56 -13.61 -8.91 -20.97
C GLU A 56 -13.64 -8.51 -19.48
N ALA A 57 -13.12 -9.35 -18.59
CA ALA A 57 -13.04 -9.01 -17.17
C ALA A 57 -12.20 -7.75 -16.90
N THR A 58 -11.29 -7.37 -17.82
CA THR A 58 -10.51 -6.12 -17.68
C THR A 58 -11.38 -4.86 -17.67
N LYS A 59 -12.61 -4.93 -18.21
CA LYS A 59 -13.58 -3.83 -18.16
C LYS A 59 -14.11 -3.58 -16.74
N LEU A 60 -14.02 -4.58 -15.87
CA LEU A 60 -14.46 -4.51 -14.48
C LEU A 60 -13.31 -4.23 -13.50
N ALA A 61 -12.06 -4.12 -13.98
CA ALA A 61 -10.90 -3.91 -13.11
C ALA A 61 -11.02 -2.61 -12.28
N GLY A 62 -11.63 -1.56 -12.84
CA GLY A 62 -11.90 -0.32 -12.11
C GLY A 62 -12.75 -0.52 -10.85
N ARG A 63 -13.74 -1.42 -10.90
CA ARG A 63 -14.57 -1.72 -9.72
C ARG A 63 -13.79 -2.33 -8.56
N MET A 64 -12.72 -3.07 -8.86
CA MET A 64 -11.82 -3.60 -7.83
C MET A 64 -10.90 -2.50 -7.26
N LEU A 65 -10.52 -1.53 -8.10
CA LEU A 65 -9.78 -0.34 -7.64
C LEU A 65 -10.62 0.48 -6.65
N ASP A 66 -11.92 0.57 -6.90
CA ASP A 66 -12.86 1.37 -6.10
C ASP A 66 -13.50 0.60 -4.94
N SER A 67 -13.19 -0.70 -4.76
CA SER A 67 -13.72 -1.50 -3.65
C SER A 67 -13.00 -1.20 -2.34
N ASP A 68 -13.66 -1.55 -1.24
CA ASP A 68 -13.06 -1.53 0.09
C ASP A 68 -11.87 -2.47 0.18
N LYS A 69 -10.89 -2.12 0.99
CA LYS A 69 -9.65 -2.87 1.16
C LYS A 69 -9.30 -3.02 2.62
N VAL A 70 -8.67 -4.14 2.93
CA VAL A 70 -8.09 -4.42 4.24
C VAL A 70 -6.58 -4.47 4.09
N TYR A 71 -5.88 -3.78 4.98
CA TYR A 71 -4.43 -3.78 5.03
C TYR A 71 -3.97 -4.16 6.42
N ASP A 72 -3.02 -5.09 6.48
CA ASP A 72 -2.20 -5.35 7.65
C ASP A 72 -0.83 -4.71 7.43
N PHE A 73 -0.38 -3.92 8.39
CA PHE A 73 0.93 -3.29 8.29
C PHE A 73 1.60 -3.15 9.66
N THR A 74 2.92 -3.08 9.64
CA THR A 74 3.73 -2.89 10.85
C THR A 74 4.39 -1.52 10.81
N ILE A 75 4.25 -0.76 11.90
CA ILE A 75 4.95 0.51 12.09
C ILE A 75 6.16 0.28 12.98
N ARG A 76 7.33 0.70 12.52
CA ARG A 76 8.53 0.82 13.32
C ARG A 76 8.70 2.25 13.79
N PHE A 77 8.61 2.49 15.11
CA PHE A 77 8.83 3.80 15.69
C PHE A 77 10.32 4.13 15.82
N GLY A 78 10.65 5.42 15.76
CA GLY A 78 11.99 5.95 16.00
C GLY A 78 12.80 6.28 14.75
N ALA A 79 12.27 6.04 13.56
CA ALA A 79 12.89 6.47 12.31
C ALA A 79 11.81 6.87 11.29
N GLN A 80 12.10 7.89 10.51
CA GLN A 80 11.32 8.29 9.35
C GLN A 80 12.19 8.15 8.11
N THR A 81 11.66 7.54 7.06
CA THR A 81 12.30 7.42 5.75
C THR A 81 11.70 8.41 4.76
N ASP A 82 12.43 8.76 3.74
CA ASP A 82 11.99 9.66 2.67
C ASP A 82 10.82 9.08 1.87
N THR A 83 10.78 7.75 1.69
CA THR A 83 9.66 7.04 1.02
C THR A 83 8.52 6.67 1.96
N LEU A 84 8.67 6.86 3.28
CA LEU A 84 7.73 6.45 4.34
C LEU A 84 7.52 4.92 4.43
N ASP A 85 8.40 4.13 3.85
CA ASP A 85 8.43 2.67 3.91
C ASP A 85 9.83 2.15 4.30
N ALA A 86 10.04 0.84 4.22
CA ALA A 86 11.30 0.20 4.61
C ALA A 86 12.40 0.30 3.53
N GLU A 87 12.10 0.79 2.32
CA GLU A 87 13.07 0.92 1.22
C GLU A 87 13.83 2.26 1.25
N GLY A 88 13.21 3.28 1.85
CA GLY A 88 13.75 4.65 1.86
C GLY A 88 14.95 4.86 2.76
N ALA A 89 15.69 5.93 2.48
CA ALA A 89 16.76 6.40 3.34
C ALA A 89 16.18 7.05 4.60
N VAL A 90 16.82 6.81 5.75
CA VAL A 90 16.41 7.46 7.01
C VAL A 90 16.75 8.95 6.95
N ILE A 91 15.72 9.80 7.06
CA ILE A 91 15.84 11.27 7.04
C ILE A 91 15.64 11.92 8.40
N ALA A 92 15.01 11.22 9.34
CA ALA A 92 14.85 11.70 10.72
C ALA A 92 14.84 10.53 11.70
N THR A 93 15.28 10.78 12.93
CA THR A 93 15.25 9.80 14.03
C THR A 93 14.67 10.41 15.29
N SER A 94 14.07 9.57 16.13
CA SER A 94 13.53 9.94 17.44
C SER A 94 13.73 8.80 18.41
N ASP A 95 14.03 9.13 19.66
CA ASP A 95 14.10 8.14 20.76
C ASP A 95 12.72 7.80 21.33
N MET A 96 11.67 8.49 20.86
CA MET A 96 10.30 8.24 21.32
C MET A 96 9.87 6.82 20.94
N ARG A 97 9.35 6.10 21.93
CA ARG A 97 8.75 4.77 21.78
C ARG A 97 7.38 4.81 22.45
N PRO A 98 6.30 5.07 21.69
CA PRO A 98 4.97 5.17 22.27
C PRO A 98 4.54 3.82 22.84
N THR A 99 3.82 3.87 23.96
CA THR A 99 3.12 2.71 24.51
C THR A 99 1.91 2.36 23.63
N LEU A 100 1.40 1.14 23.77
CA LEU A 100 0.19 0.73 23.06
C LEU A 100 -0.98 1.68 23.34
N ALA A 101 -1.18 2.07 24.60
CA ALA A 101 -2.24 3.00 24.98
C ALA A 101 -2.09 4.38 24.32
N GLN A 102 -0.87 4.88 24.12
CA GLN A 102 -0.62 6.11 23.38
C GLN A 102 -0.91 5.97 21.90
N VAL A 103 -0.60 4.82 21.29
CA VAL A 103 -0.98 4.50 19.91
C VAL A 103 -2.50 4.46 19.78
N GLU A 104 -3.18 3.71 20.63
CA GLU A 104 -4.64 3.59 20.63
C GLU A 104 -5.35 4.94 20.79
N ALA A 105 -4.80 5.82 21.62
CA ALA A 105 -5.37 7.15 21.87
C ALA A 105 -5.39 8.05 20.61
N VAL A 106 -4.50 7.81 19.65
CA VAL A 106 -4.45 8.61 18.40
C VAL A 106 -5.23 7.98 17.24
N LEU A 107 -5.61 6.70 17.31
CA LEU A 107 -6.33 6.02 16.21
C LEU A 107 -7.63 6.72 15.80
N PRO A 108 -8.43 7.32 16.71
CA PRO A 108 -9.63 8.04 16.33
C PRO A 108 -9.38 9.20 15.35
N HIS A 109 -8.19 9.84 15.37
CA HIS A 109 -7.84 10.90 14.43
C HIS A 109 -7.62 10.40 13.00
N PHE A 110 -7.37 9.10 12.85
CA PHE A 110 -7.14 8.44 11.56
C PHE A 110 -8.33 7.58 11.14
N THR A 111 -9.46 7.67 11.84
CA THR A 111 -10.66 6.89 11.57
C THR A 111 -11.79 7.80 11.11
N GLY A 112 -12.63 7.33 10.20
CA GLY A 112 -13.71 8.12 9.59
C GLY A 112 -13.28 8.80 8.30
N ALA A 113 -13.94 9.90 7.95
CA ALA A 113 -13.60 10.72 6.80
C ALA A 113 -12.39 11.59 7.15
N ILE A 114 -11.28 11.39 6.46
CA ILE A 114 -10.03 12.12 6.66
C ILE A 114 -9.56 12.73 5.35
N SER A 115 -8.93 13.90 5.44
CA SER A 115 -8.30 14.55 4.30
C SER A 115 -6.81 14.21 4.31
N GLN A 116 -6.35 13.52 3.29
CA GLN A 116 -4.99 13.00 3.18
C GLN A 116 -4.19 13.75 2.12
N VAL A 117 -2.98 14.19 2.45
CA VAL A 117 -1.98 14.57 1.47
C VAL A 117 -1.24 13.31 1.06
N PRO A 118 -1.34 12.86 -0.21
CA PRO A 118 -0.62 11.69 -0.66
C PRO A 118 0.90 11.91 -0.60
N PRO A 119 1.71 10.86 -0.34
CA PRO A 119 3.16 10.99 -0.38
C PRO A 119 3.65 11.27 -1.81
N ALA A 120 4.77 12.00 -1.93
CA ALA A 120 5.40 12.28 -3.24
C ALA A 120 5.79 10.99 -3.97
N TYR A 121 6.27 9.99 -3.23
CA TYR A 121 6.57 8.64 -3.75
C TYR A 121 5.31 7.78 -3.91
N SER A 122 4.34 8.26 -4.69
CA SER A 122 3.10 7.53 -4.96
C SER A 122 2.91 7.22 -6.44
N ALA A 123 2.05 6.25 -6.75
CA ALA A 123 1.70 5.90 -8.13
C ALA A 123 0.70 6.88 -8.78
N LEU A 124 0.33 7.95 -8.10
CA LEU A 124 -0.52 9.00 -8.64
C LEU A 124 0.14 9.68 -9.83
N LYS A 125 -0.67 10.16 -10.76
CA LYS A 125 -0.17 10.89 -11.92
C LYS A 125 -0.32 12.39 -11.72
N VAL A 126 0.75 13.11 -12.05
CA VAL A 126 0.79 14.57 -12.16
C VAL A 126 1.14 14.85 -13.62
N ASP A 127 0.28 15.54 -14.35
CA ASP A 127 0.45 15.89 -15.77
C ASP A 127 0.80 14.70 -16.70
N GLY A 128 0.29 13.51 -16.34
CA GLY A 128 0.50 12.29 -17.13
C GLY A 128 1.68 11.43 -16.70
N GLU A 129 2.60 11.95 -15.91
CA GLU A 129 3.73 11.23 -15.31
C GLU A 129 3.41 10.76 -13.89
N ARG A 130 4.10 9.73 -13.42
CA ARG A 130 3.86 9.24 -12.06
C ARG A 130 4.64 10.07 -11.05
N ALA A 131 4.01 10.41 -9.93
CA ALA A 131 4.60 11.22 -8.88
C ALA A 131 5.94 10.65 -8.38
N TYR A 132 6.05 9.33 -8.24
CA TYR A 132 7.31 8.70 -7.81
C TYR A 132 8.45 8.83 -8.84
N ASP A 133 8.16 8.89 -10.15
CA ASP A 133 9.18 9.09 -11.19
C ASP A 133 9.72 10.52 -11.13
N LEU A 134 8.82 11.51 -10.94
CA LEU A 134 9.18 12.92 -10.75
C LEU A 134 9.98 13.12 -9.45
N ALA A 135 9.53 12.52 -8.35
CA ALA A 135 10.24 12.61 -7.06
C ALA A 135 11.65 12.00 -7.13
N ARG A 136 11.83 10.89 -7.86
CA ARG A 136 13.17 10.30 -8.11
C ARG A 136 14.03 11.15 -9.02
N ALA A 137 13.44 11.93 -9.89
CA ALA A 137 14.17 12.91 -10.70
C ALA A 137 14.59 14.16 -9.90
N GLY A 138 14.19 14.26 -8.63
CA GLY A 138 14.49 15.39 -7.76
C GLY A 138 13.56 16.58 -7.96
N GLU A 139 12.39 16.38 -8.58
CA GLU A 139 11.40 17.42 -8.75
C GLU A 139 10.50 17.54 -7.50
N ASP A 140 10.15 18.76 -7.15
CA ASP A 140 9.19 19.03 -6.07
C ASP A 140 7.77 18.65 -6.52
N VAL A 141 7.28 17.52 -6.00
CA VAL A 141 5.94 17.01 -6.32
C VAL A 141 4.94 17.48 -5.28
N VAL A 142 4.09 18.42 -5.65
CA VAL A 142 2.96 18.86 -4.81
C VAL A 142 1.71 18.09 -5.26
N LEU A 143 1.21 17.22 -4.39
CA LEU A 143 -0.02 16.47 -4.65
C LEU A 143 -1.21 17.14 -3.98
N ALA A 144 -2.34 17.16 -4.70
CA ALA A 144 -3.58 17.64 -4.15
C ALA A 144 -4.06 16.75 -3.00
N THR A 145 -4.59 17.36 -1.96
CA THR A 145 -5.26 16.67 -0.86
C THR A 145 -6.44 15.87 -1.40
N ARG A 146 -6.66 14.70 -0.86
CA ARG A 146 -7.78 13.82 -1.21
C ARG A 146 -8.54 13.38 0.03
N ASP A 147 -9.83 13.21 -0.10
CA ASP A 147 -10.66 12.66 0.96
C ASP A 147 -10.65 11.14 0.87
N VAL A 148 -10.42 10.50 2.00
CA VAL A 148 -10.46 9.03 2.17
C VAL A 148 -11.30 8.71 3.39
N THR A 149 -11.94 7.55 3.38
CA THR A 149 -12.67 7.06 4.56
C THR A 149 -11.99 5.83 5.11
N VAL A 150 -11.59 5.89 6.37
CA VAL A 150 -11.06 4.78 7.14
C VAL A 150 -12.19 4.26 8.02
N PHE A 151 -12.79 3.13 7.65
CA PHE A 151 -13.92 2.59 8.39
C PHE A 151 -13.52 2.05 9.75
N PHE A 152 -12.36 1.43 9.81
CA PHE A 152 -11.88 0.78 11.00
C PHE A 152 -10.35 0.77 11.02
N LEU A 153 -9.79 1.12 12.17
CA LEU A 153 -8.36 1.04 12.44
C LEU A 153 -8.18 0.42 13.83
N HIS A 154 -7.43 -0.66 13.89
CA HIS A 154 -7.17 -1.39 15.11
C HIS A 154 -5.67 -1.65 15.27
N SER A 155 -5.17 -1.53 16.48
CA SER A 155 -3.82 -1.93 16.82
C SER A 155 -3.85 -3.24 17.62
N SER A 156 -2.95 -4.15 17.30
CA SER A 156 -2.71 -5.33 18.13
C SER A 156 -1.21 -5.44 18.43
N PRO A 157 -0.84 -5.86 19.65
CA PRO A 157 0.53 -6.27 19.89
C PRO A 157 0.84 -7.47 18.98
N ILE A 158 2.03 -7.52 18.39
CA ILE A 158 2.46 -8.70 17.64
C ILE A 158 2.46 -9.87 18.61
N GLY A 159 1.49 -10.75 18.45
CA GLY A 159 1.40 -11.99 19.19
C GLY A 159 2.61 -12.86 18.88
N GLY A 160 3.29 -13.35 19.91
CA GLY A 160 4.49 -14.14 19.83
C GLY A 160 4.33 -15.38 18.96
N GLY A 161 4.88 -15.31 17.78
CA GLY A 161 5.18 -16.41 16.89
C GLY A 161 6.55 -16.11 16.31
N GLY A 162 7.60 -16.61 16.98
CA GLY A 162 8.96 -16.79 16.48
C GLY A 162 9.52 -15.77 15.50
N ALA A 163 9.62 -14.52 15.86
CA ALA A 163 10.44 -13.56 15.12
C ALA A 163 11.87 -13.55 15.68
N PRO A 164 12.90 -13.37 14.83
CA PRO A 164 14.28 -13.24 15.31
C PRO A 164 14.39 -12.06 16.24
N SER A 165 15.20 -12.21 17.28
CA SER A 165 15.50 -11.26 18.35
C SER A 165 15.71 -9.84 17.79
N ALA A 166 14.69 -9.02 17.86
CA ALA A 166 14.83 -7.59 17.70
C ALA A 166 15.11 -7.00 19.07
N THR A 167 16.21 -6.29 19.15
CA THR A 167 16.63 -5.48 20.30
C THR A 167 15.47 -4.74 20.94
N GLU A 168 15.43 -4.79 22.26
CA GLU A 168 14.46 -4.12 23.14
C GLU A 168 14.10 -2.71 22.66
N GLY A 169 12.80 -2.45 22.47
CA GLY A 169 12.24 -1.14 22.20
C GLY A 169 11.35 -0.98 20.95
N ALA A 170 11.11 -2.01 20.17
CA ALA A 170 10.19 -1.92 19.04
C ALA A 170 8.77 -2.34 19.46
N CYS A 171 7.86 -1.39 19.63
CA CYS A 171 6.45 -1.67 19.60
C CYS A 171 6.07 -2.02 18.15
N HIS A 172 5.76 -3.28 17.92
CA HIS A 172 5.16 -3.71 16.66
C HIS A 172 3.65 -3.73 16.87
N ALA A 173 2.95 -2.85 16.21
CA ALA A 173 1.49 -2.89 16.15
C ALA A 173 1.09 -3.46 14.80
N GLY A 174 0.42 -4.60 14.79
CA GLY A 174 -0.32 -5.08 13.62
C GLY A 174 -1.61 -4.28 13.54
N GLN A 175 -1.91 -3.71 12.39
CA GLN A 175 -3.10 -2.88 12.21
C GLN A 175 -3.90 -3.37 11.01
N HIS A 176 -5.18 -3.55 11.21
CA HIS A 176 -6.14 -3.82 10.14
C HIS A 176 -6.78 -2.50 9.73
N LEU A 177 -6.56 -2.08 8.51
CA LEU A 177 -7.11 -0.85 7.96
C LEU A 177 -8.15 -1.17 6.89
N TRP A 178 -9.39 -0.72 7.10
CA TRP A 178 -10.44 -0.76 6.08
C TRP A 178 -10.55 0.60 5.40
N LEU A 179 -10.39 0.65 4.09
CA LEU A 179 -10.49 1.88 3.30
C LEU A 179 -11.63 1.77 2.28
N ALA A 180 -12.47 2.80 2.23
CA ALA A 180 -13.54 2.91 1.23
C ALA A 180 -13.04 3.30 -0.16
N PRO A 181 -13.88 3.03 -1.19
CA PRO A 181 -13.47 3.11 -2.58
C PRO A 181 -13.24 4.55 -3.04
N SER A 182 -12.08 4.87 -3.48
CA SER A 182 -11.82 5.80 -4.60
C SER A 182 -10.35 6.14 -4.83
N THR A 183 -9.39 5.39 -4.33
CA THR A 183 -7.98 5.73 -4.65
C THR A 183 -7.07 4.53 -4.61
N SER A 184 -6.27 4.36 -5.65
CA SER A 184 -5.13 3.44 -5.63
C SER A 184 -4.18 3.88 -4.51
N PHE A 185 -4.13 3.12 -3.44
CA PHE A 185 -3.22 3.37 -2.33
C PHE A 185 -1.92 2.59 -2.56
N ALA A 186 -0.84 3.32 -2.72
CA ALA A 186 0.50 2.79 -2.56
C ALA A 186 1.21 3.75 -1.59
N GLY A 187 1.47 3.29 -0.39
CA GLY A 187 2.30 4.01 0.56
C GLY A 187 1.67 4.24 1.95
N PRO A 188 2.51 4.30 2.97
CA PRO A 188 2.11 4.52 4.35
C PRO A 188 1.51 5.92 4.57
N VAL A 189 0.70 6.03 5.60
CA VAL A 189 0.09 7.29 6.05
C VAL A 189 1.20 8.27 6.47
N ALA A 190 1.22 9.45 5.87
CA ALA A 190 2.15 10.50 6.28
C ALA A 190 1.88 10.93 7.74
N PRO A 191 2.91 11.23 8.53
CA PRO A 191 2.72 11.71 9.88
C PRO A 191 2.00 13.07 9.88
N VAL A 192 0.97 13.19 10.72
CA VAL A 192 0.36 14.49 11.03
C VAL A 192 1.33 15.22 11.95
N SER A 193 1.79 16.40 11.54
CA SER A 193 2.56 17.27 12.42
C SER A 193 1.69 17.67 13.63
N PRO A 194 2.22 17.62 14.86
CA PRO A 194 1.50 18.15 16.01
C PRO A 194 1.38 19.68 15.86
N VAL A 195 0.17 20.20 16.07
CA VAL A 195 -0.11 21.62 16.31
C VAL A 195 0.31 21.93 17.75
#